data_92fe1eaf6d68866fe725a9d84c3461ee
#
_entry.id   92fe1eaf6d68866fe725a9d84c3461ee
#
_cell.length_a   1.000
_cell.length_b   1.000
_cell.length_c   1.000
_cell.angle_alpha   90.00
_cell.angle_beta   90.00
_cell.angle_gamma   90.00
#
_symmetry.space_group_name_H-M   'P 1'
#
loop_
_entity.id
_entity.type
_entity.pdbx_description
1 polymer ?
#
loop_
_entity_poly.entity_id
_entity_poly.type
_entity_poly.pdbx_seq_one_letter_code
_entity_poly.pdbx_strand_id
1 'polypeptide(L)'
;MKVSLVGVTGYSGMVLYHLLSQHPQVEQILLFGHSSTTTDETHRSTSDLPTYLNISDPLLPYDCQVIEERSDVVFFATPAGVTSQIAQPLINDNFPVIDLSGDYRLKEPLQYQKWYHKTPAAKEALQKASYNLADLSKPDSNYVANPGCYATATLLGLAPLVINHLIEPDSIIVDAKSGLSGAGKKLTTNSHYAYINENMLPYKVNQHQHIPEICQQLHQWNDQVTSLQFTTTLVPMTRGILASIYAKAIKPTSTEQLQEVYQTFYTDHPWVCVYLDGFPSVKNVSHSNYCDLGISYNEATNTIFVGSVIDNLV
;
A
#
# COMPACT_ATOMS: atom_id res chain seq x y z
N MET A 1 -23.14 8.79 -2.39
CA MET A 1 -22.77 8.00 -1.17
C MET A 1 -22.15 8.92 -0.13
N LYS A 2 -22.30 8.58 1.16
CA LYS A 2 -21.68 9.29 2.28
C LYS A 2 -20.47 8.49 2.77
N VAL A 3 -19.36 9.14 3.00
CA VAL A 3 -18.11 8.50 3.36
C VAL A 3 -17.60 9.02 4.70
N SER A 4 -17.17 8.14 5.57
CA SER A 4 -16.39 8.50 6.77
C SER A 4 -14.91 8.33 6.52
N LEU A 5 -14.10 9.28 6.96
CA LEU A 5 -12.64 9.23 6.87
C LEU A 5 -12.01 9.45 8.24
N VAL A 6 -11.35 8.43 8.75
CA VAL A 6 -10.60 8.46 10.01
C VAL A 6 -9.11 8.68 9.70
N GLY A 7 -8.54 9.79 10.19
CA GLY A 7 -7.11 10.06 10.03
C GLY A 7 -6.75 11.01 8.88
N VAL A 8 -7.61 11.96 8.54
CA VAL A 8 -7.38 12.98 7.49
C VAL A 8 -6.11 13.82 7.69
N THR A 9 -5.60 13.93 8.91
CA THR A 9 -4.40 14.73 9.23
C THR A 9 -3.07 14.09 8.79
N GLY A 10 -3.07 12.81 8.40
CA GLY A 10 -1.92 12.11 7.81
C GLY A 10 -1.75 12.40 6.32
N TYR A 11 -0.58 12.09 5.73
CA TYR A 11 -0.36 12.29 4.28
C TYR A 11 -1.35 11.49 3.44
N SER A 12 -1.51 10.19 3.71
CA SER A 12 -2.47 9.35 2.99
C SER A 12 -3.91 9.82 3.17
N GLY A 13 -4.29 10.23 4.40
CA GLY A 13 -5.61 10.77 4.67
C GLY A 13 -5.92 12.05 3.91
N MET A 14 -4.95 12.97 3.77
CA MET A 14 -5.11 14.19 2.97
C MET A 14 -5.28 13.89 1.49
N VAL A 15 -4.48 12.97 0.95
CA VAL A 15 -4.59 12.56 -0.46
C VAL A 15 -5.94 11.87 -0.70
N LEU A 16 -6.34 10.98 0.19
CA LEU A 16 -7.62 10.29 0.10
C LEU A 16 -8.81 11.27 0.19
N TYR A 17 -8.75 12.24 1.11
CA TYR A 17 -9.78 13.29 1.17
C TYR A 17 -9.89 14.05 -0.15
N HIS A 18 -8.76 14.45 -0.74
CA HIS A 18 -8.74 15.14 -2.03
C HIS A 18 -9.38 14.30 -3.14
N LEU A 19 -9.05 13.01 -3.22
CA LEU A 19 -9.63 12.09 -4.21
C LEU A 19 -11.13 11.89 -3.99
N LEU A 20 -11.55 11.67 -2.75
CA LEU A 20 -12.96 11.49 -2.40
C LEU A 20 -13.79 12.76 -2.67
N SER A 21 -13.24 13.95 -2.40
CA SER A 21 -13.94 15.22 -2.64
C SER A 21 -14.20 15.49 -4.13
N GLN A 22 -13.48 14.83 -5.02
CA GLN A 22 -13.66 14.91 -6.47
C GLN A 22 -14.42 13.70 -7.05
N HIS A 23 -14.72 12.70 -6.23
CA HIS A 23 -15.35 11.48 -6.72
C HIS A 23 -16.84 11.70 -7.00
N PRO A 24 -17.34 11.40 -8.23
CA PRO A 24 -18.69 11.77 -8.66
C PRO A 24 -19.82 11.11 -7.86
N GLN A 25 -19.55 10.03 -7.15
CA GLN A 25 -20.54 9.33 -6.32
C GLN A 25 -20.49 9.74 -4.83
N VAL A 26 -19.49 10.55 -4.41
CA VAL A 26 -19.37 11.00 -3.02
C VAL A 26 -20.12 12.33 -2.84
N GLU A 27 -21.14 12.32 -1.99
CA GLU A 27 -21.97 13.48 -1.69
C GLU A 27 -21.52 14.20 -0.42
N GLN A 28 -20.96 13.44 0.52
CA GLN A 28 -20.53 13.95 1.82
C GLN A 28 -19.35 13.15 2.36
N ILE A 29 -18.39 13.84 2.97
CA ILE A 29 -17.27 13.24 3.70
C ILE A 29 -17.37 13.71 5.16
N LEU A 30 -17.46 12.75 6.09
CA LEU A 30 -17.43 13.00 7.52
C LEU A 30 -16.01 12.69 8.02
N LEU A 31 -15.42 13.64 8.74
CA LEU A 31 -14.02 13.55 9.21
C LEU A 31 -13.98 13.16 10.67
N PHE A 32 -13.19 12.12 11.00
CA PHE A 32 -13.02 11.64 12.35
C PHE A 32 -11.55 11.64 12.77
N GLY A 33 -11.29 12.08 14.01
CA GLY A 33 -10.05 11.80 14.72
C GLY A 33 -10.00 10.32 15.12
N HIS A 34 -8.85 9.86 15.59
CA HIS A 34 -8.66 8.47 16.03
C HIS A 34 -8.85 8.27 17.55
N SER A 35 -9.17 9.32 18.28
CA SER A 35 -9.39 9.30 19.74
C SER A 35 -10.81 9.71 20.09
N SER A 36 -11.41 9.01 21.04
CA SER A 36 -12.70 9.35 21.64
C SER A 36 -12.64 10.47 22.69
N THR A 37 -11.42 10.89 23.09
CA THR A 37 -11.24 11.89 24.13
C THR A 37 -10.72 13.20 23.58
N THR A 38 -11.46 14.26 23.82
CA THR A 38 -11.15 15.65 23.46
C THR A 38 -10.12 16.34 24.38
N THR A 39 -9.50 15.60 25.30
CA THR A 39 -8.67 16.18 26.37
C THR A 39 -7.17 16.12 26.15
N ASP A 40 -6.70 15.56 25.03
CA ASP A 40 -5.29 15.53 24.72
C ASP A 40 -4.88 16.76 23.90
N GLU A 41 -3.88 17.49 24.37
CA GLU A 41 -3.36 18.75 23.78
C GLU A 41 -2.79 18.59 22.34
N THR A 42 -2.93 17.41 21.75
CA THR A 42 -2.57 17.11 20.36
C THR A 42 -3.74 17.29 19.38
N HIS A 43 -4.75 18.11 19.72
CA HIS A 43 -5.84 18.43 18.80
C HIS A 43 -5.27 19.04 17.51
N ARG A 44 -5.02 18.21 16.53
CA ARG A 44 -4.83 18.71 15.17
C ARG A 44 -6.18 19.20 14.67
N SER A 45 -6.34 20.50 14.74
CA SER A 45 -7.47 21.18 14.12
C SER A 45 -7.43 20.97 12.60
N THR A 46 -8.58 21.01 11.95
CA THR A 46 -8.63 21.10 10.48
C THR A 46 -7.91 22.36 9.95
N SER A 47 -7.73 23.39 10.80
CA SER A 47 -6.92 24.58 10.48
C SER A 47 -5.43 24.27 10.21
N ASP A 48 -4.91 23.13 10.66
CA ASP A 48 -3.52 22.67 10.40
C ASP A 48 -3.38 21.95 9.04
N LEU A 49 -4.47 21.77 8.34
CA LEU A 49 -4.50 21.15 7.03
C LEU A 49 -4.23 22.18 5.93
N PRO A 50 -3.63 21.75 4.81
CA PRO A 50 -3.39 22.66 3.69
C PRO A 50 -4.68 23.30 3.17
N THR A 51 -4.66 24.60 2.96
CA THR A 51 -5.82 25.39 2.48
C THR A 51 -6.39 24.90 1.15
N TYR A 52 -5.57 24.30 0.28
CA TYR A 52 -6.04 23.76 -1.00
C TYR A 52 -7.03 22.59 -0.86
N LEU A 53 -7.08 21.94 0.30
CA LEU A 53 -8.08 20.90 0.58
C LEU A 53 -9.48 21.48 0.83
N ASN A 54 -9.57 22.77 1.12
CA ASN A 54 -10.81 23.50 1.38
C ASN A 54 -11.74 22.79 2.39
N ILE A 55 -11.14 22.26 3.46
CA ILE A 55 -11.88 21.54 4.50
C ILE A 55 -12.55 22.57 5.41
N SER A 56 -13.88 22.59 5.39
CA SER A 56 -14.71 23.40 6.29
C SER A 56 -15.35 22.61 7.42
N ASP A 57 -15.40 21.28 7.26
CA ASP A 57 -16.06 20.40 8.20
C ASP A 57 -15.22 20.17 9.47
N PRO A 58 -15.87 20.06 10.64
CA PRO A 58 -15.18 19.80 11.90
C PRO A 58 -14.62 18.39 11.92
N LEU A 59 -13.49 18.21 12.61
CA LEU A 59 -12.98 16.90 12.96
C LEU A 59 -13.76 16.35 14.16
N LEU A 60 -14.56 15.32 13.92
CA LEU A 60 -15.40 14.67 14.95
C LEU A 60 -14.54 13.69 15.80
N PRO A 61 -14.89 13.50 17.09
CA PRO A 61 -14.36 12.35 17.84
C PRO A 61 -14.74 11.04 17.16
N TYR A 62 -13.86 10.03 17.26
CA TYR A 62 -14.20 8.70 16.73
C TYR A 62 -15.38 8.10 17.47
N ASP A 63 -16.40 7.71 16.72
CA ASP A 63 -17.58 7.02 17.22
C ASP A 63 -18.09 6.08 16.12
N CYS A 64 -18.06 4.76 16.38
CA CYS A 64 -18.46 3.75 15.41
C CYS A 64 -19.99 3.80 15.13
N GLN A 65 -20.82 4.10 16.12
CA GLN A 65 -22.28 4.20 15.94
C GLN A 65 -22.63 5.37 15.02
N VAL A 66 -22.00 6.53 15.23
CA VAL A 66 -22.18 7.70 14.36
C VAL A 66 -21.71 7.40 12.92
N ILE A 67 -20.62 6.64 12.76
CA ILE A 67 -20.12 6.22 11.45
C ILE A 67 -21.17 5.35 10.75
N GLU A 68 -21.69 4.33 11.42
CA GLU A 68 -22.69 3.39 10.87
C GLU A 68 -24.02 4.08 10.52
N GLU A 69 -24.47 5.00 11.36
CA GLU A 69 -25.74 5.73 11.14
C GLU A 69 -25.64 6.76 10.00
N ARG A 70 -24.46 7.32 9.75
CA ARG A 70 -24.31 8.50 8.88
C ARG A 70 -23.53 8.26 7.60
N SER A 71 -22.95 7.08 7.41
CA SER A 71 -22.09 6.78 6.27
C SER A 71 -22.41 5.43 5.63
N ASP A 72 -22.07 5.30 4.36
CA ASP A 72 -22.20 4.06 3.60
C ASP A 72 -20.90 3.22 3.67
N VAL A 73 -19.76 3.87 3.93
CA VAL A 73 -18.43 3.25 4.01
C VAL A 73 -17.50 4.10 4.87
N VAL A 74 -16.55 3.46 5.55
CA VAL A 74 -15.49 4.15 6.28
C VAL A 74 -14.10 3.79 5.74
N PHE A 75 -13.26 4.81 5.64
CA PHE A 75 -11.83 4.68 5.33
C PHE A 75 -11.00 4.94 6.58
N PHE A 76 -10.05 4.04 6.87
CA PHE A 76 -9.04 4.26 7.89
C PHE A 76 -7.69 4.59 7.25
N ALA A 77 -7.20 5.81 7.48
CA ALA A 77 -5.86 6.28 7.10
C ALA A 77 -5.01 6.53 8.36
N THR A 78 -5.00 5.56 9.25
CA THR A 78 -4.41 5.63 10.60
C THR A 78 -3.04 4.96 10.66
N PRO A 79 -2.19 5.34 11.62
CA PRO A 79 -0.97 4.59 11.91
C PRO A 79 -1.28 3.15 12.36
N ALA A 80 -0.36 2.22 12.08
CA ALA A 80 -0.48 0.84 12.57
C ALA A 80 -0.68 0.80 14.10
N GLY A 81 -1.51 -0.11 14.58
CA GLY A 81 -1.89 -0.30 15.98
C GLY A 81 -3.05 0.59 16.45
N VAL A 82 -3.65 1.37 15.56
CA VAL A 82 -4.85 2.17 15.87
C VAL A 82 -6.10 1.46 15.41
N THR A 83 -6.19 1.08 14.14
CA THR A 83 -7.38 0.46 13.57
C THR A 83 -7.71 -0.87 14.24
N SER A 84 -6.70 -1.66 14.62
CA SER A 84 -6.87 -2.92 15.38
C SER A 84 -7.57 -2.74 16.72
N GLN A 85 -7.56 -1.54 17.30
CA GLN A 85 -8.20 -1.24 18.58
C GLN A 85 -9.63 -0.71 18.43
N ILE A 86 -9.93 -0.06 17.30
CA ILE A 86 -11.19 0.69 17.16
C ILE A 86 -12.15 0.12 16.12
N ALA A 87 -11.69 -0.70 15.17
CA ALA A 87 -12.53 -1.19 14.07
C ALA A 87 -13.36 -2.45 14.39
N GLN A 88 -13.14 -3.09 15.55
CA GLN A 88 -13.82 -4.35 15.89
C GLN A 88 -15.35 -4.27 15.85
N PRO A 89 -16.03 -3.21 16.33
CA PRO A 89 -17.50 -3.09 16.21
C PRO A 89 -17.95 -3.13 14.75
N LEU A 90 -17.32 -2.34 13.86
CA LEU A 90 -17.64 -2.27 12.44
C LEU A 90 -17.51 -3.64 11.73
N ILE A 91 -16.48 -4.44 12.14
CA ILE A 91 -16.30 -5.80 11.64
C ILE A 91 -17.43 -6.73 12.10
N ASN A 92 -17.87 -6.59 13.34
CA ASN A 92 -18.96 -7.40 13.90
C ASN A 92 -20.29 -7.13 13.19
N ASP A 93 -20.54 -5.87 12.86
CA ASP A 93 -21.75 -5.41 12.20
C ASP A 93 -21.68 -5.51 10.67
N ASN A 94 -20.54 -6.06 10.17
CA ASN A 94 -20.28 -6.25 8.75
C ASN A 94 -20.37 -4.93 7.94
N PHE A 95 -20.03 -3.81 8.58
CA PHE A 95 -20.05 -2.50 7.95
C PHE A 95 -18.92 -2.39 6.90
N PRO A 96 -19.15 -1.71 5.75
CA PRO A 96 -18.12 -1.54 4.72
C PRO A 96 -16.94 -0.71 5.21
N VAL A 97 -15.74 -1.29 5.18
CA VAL A 97 -14.48 -0.68 5.64
C VAL A 97 -13.40 -0.83 4.58
N ILE A 98 -12.66 0.24 4.31
CA ILE A 98 -11.41 0.21 3.56
C ILE A 98 -10.30 0.71 4.48
N ASP A 99 -9.40 -0.19 4.86
CA ASP A 99 -8.34 0.08 5.82
C ASP A 99 -6.96 0.19 5.13
N LEU A 100 -6.39 1.40 5.14
CA LEU A 100 -5.05 1.67 4.62
C LEU A 100 -3.95 1.37 5.64
N SER A 101 -4.32 1.05 6.90
CA SER A 101 -3.34 0.68 7.92
C SER A 101 -2.76 -0.71 7.68
N GLY A 102 -1.71 -1.06 8.44
CA GLY A 102 -1.14 -2.41 8.39
C GLY A 102 -1.87 -3.45 9.24
N ASP A 103 -2.93 -3.05 9.98
CA ASP A 103 -3.42 -3.81 11.13
C ASP A 103 -4.16 -5.11 10.76
N TYR A 104 -4.77 -5.16 9.58
CA TYR A 104 -5.56 -6.31 9.11
C TYR A 104 -4.98 -7.01 7.87
N ARG A 105 -3.77 -6.63 7.44
CA ARG A 105 -3.14 -7.21 6.23
C ARG A 105 -2.68 -8.65 6.44
N LEU A 106 -2.17 -8.96 7.64
CA LEU A 106 -1.60 -10.27 7.96
C LEU A 106 -2.66 -11.16 8.62
N LYS A 107 -2.84 -12.37 8.12
CA LYS A 107 -3.81 -13.33 8.64
C LYS A 107 -3.40 -13.97 9.97
N GLU A 108 -2.09 -14.02 10.25
CA GLU A 108 -1.56 -14.64 11.47
C GLU A 108 -1.13 -13.57 12.49
N PRO A 109 -1.76 -13.53 13.70
CA PRO A 109 -1.47 -12.54 14.75
C PRO A 109 0.00 -12.48 15.16
N LEU A 110 0.68 -13.62 15.23
CA LEU A 110 2.10 -13.68 15.60
C LEU A 110 3.01 -13.02 14.55
N GLN A 111 2.65 -13.06 13.28
CA GLN A 111 3.37 -12.36 12.23
C GLN A 111 3.21 -10.84 12.39
N TYR A 112 2.01 -10.36 12.68
CA TYR A 112 1.78 -8.95 12.95
C TYR A 112 2.61 -8.49 14.17
N GLN A 113 2.57 -9.21 15.27
CA GLN A 113 3.34 -8.88 16.47
C GLN A 113 4.85 -8.85 16.19
N LYS A 114 5.37 -9.82 15.44
CA LYS A 114 6.79 -9.91 15.07
C LYS A 114 7.24 -8.71 14.23
N TRP A 115 6.44 -8.31 13.22
CA TRP A 115 6.88 -7.34 12.23
C TRP A 115 6.47 -5.90 12.53
N TYR A 116 5.34 -5.70 13.21
CA TYR A 116 4.87 -4.37 13.59
C TYR A 116 5.23 -4.00 15.05
N HIS A 117 5.63 -4.98 15.86
CA HIS A 117 5.92 -4.80 17.30
C HIS A 117 4.75 -4.19 18.08
N LYS A 118 3.53 -4.59 17.74
CA LYS A 118 2.27 -4.10 18.30
C LYS A 118 1.32 -5.26 18.61
N THR A 119 0.29 -4.97 19.41
CA THR A 119 -0.77 -5.93 19.68
C THR A 119 -1.61 -6.14 18.41
N PRO A 120 -1.76 -7.39 17.95
CA PRO A 120 -2.60 -7.72 16.79
C PRO A 120 -4.08 -7.57 17.12
N ALA A 121 -4.92 -7.44 16.10
CA ALA A 121 -6.35 -7.68 16.21
C ALA A 121 -6.64 -9.15 16.53
N ALA A 122 -7.86 -9.46 16.99
CA ALA A 122 -8.31 -10.82 17.23
C ALA A 122 -8.20 -11.68 15.96
N LYS A 123 -7.82 -12.96 16.10
CA LYS A 123 -7.61 -13.86 14.94
C LYS A 123 -8.87 -13.97 14.08
N GLU A 124 -10.04 -14.05 14.71
CA GLU A 124 -11.33 -14.13 14.04
C GLU A 124 -11.62 -12.89 13.18
N ALA A 125 -11.22 -11.71 13.66
CA ALA A 125 -11.35 -10.46 12.92
C ALA A 125 -10.36 -10.38 11.74
N LEU A 126 -9.12 -10.83 11.92
CA LEU A 126 -8.12 -10.94 10.85
C LEU A 126 -8.59 -11.88 9.73
N GLN A 127 -9.27 -12.98 10.06
CA GLN A 127 -9.80 -13.92 9.07
C GLN A 127 -10.98 -13.33 8.27
N LYS A 128 -11.78 -12.45 8.88
CA LYS A 128 -12.88 -11.75 8.20
C LYS A 128 -12.42 -10.65 7.25
N ALA A 129 -11.24 -10.07 7.45
CA ALA A 129 -10.72 -9.03 6.56
C ALA A 129 -10.27 -9.63 5.23
N SER A 130 -10.64 -8.99 4.11
CA SER A 130 -10.12 -9.32 2.78
C SER A 130 -8.84 -8.54 2.52
N TYR A 131 -7.68 -9.20 2.42
CA TYR A 131 -6.48 -8.57 1.87
C TYR A 131 -6.65 -8.49 0.35
N ASN A 132 -6.75 -7.30 -0.17
CA ASN A 132 -7.15 -7.13 -1.56
C ASN A 132 -6.30 -6.09 -2.29
N LEU A 133 -5.66 -6.53 -3.37
CA LEU A 133 -5.03 -5.69 -4.38
C LEU A 133 -6.04 -5.46 -5.50
N ALA A 134 -6.66 -4.28 -5.51
CA ALA A 134 -7.84 -3.95 -6.33
C ALA A 134 -7.67 -4.23 -7.83
N ASP A 135 -6.43 -4.12 -8.35
CA ASP A 135 -6.11 -4.41 -9.74
C ASP A 135 -6.15 -5.91 -10.08
N LEU A 136 -6.07 -6.81 -9.11
CA LEU A 136 -5.95 -8.26 -9.37
C LEU A 136 -7.14 -9.07 -8.89
N SER A 137 -7.90 -8.57 -7.92
CA SER A 137 -9.00 -9.34 -7.33
C SER A 137 -10.10 -8.44 -6.79
N LYS A 138 -11.29 -9.02 -6.65
CA LYS A 138 -12.40 -8.38 -5.91
C LYS A 138 -12.33 -8.82 -4.46
N PRO A 139 -12.69 -7.96 -3.50
CA PRO A 139 -12.74 -8.34 -2.10
C PRO A 139 -13.85 -9.38 -1.87
N ASP A 140 -13.57 -10.32 -0.97
CA ASP A 140 -14.50 -11.39 -0.54
C ASP A 140 -15.20 -11.05 0.80
N SER A 141 -14.98 -9.85 1.31
CA SER A 141 -15.57 -9.35 2.55
C SER A 141 -15.80 -7.83 2.47
N ASN A 142 -16.68 -7.32 3.34
CA ASN A 142 -16.91 -5.89 3.48
C ASN A 142 -15.76 -5.16 4.19
N TYR A 143 -14.82 -5.86 4.83
CA TYR A 143 -13.62 -5.28 5.40
C TYR A 143 -12.44 -5.51 4.46
N VAL A 144 -12.01 -4.46 3.77
CA VAL A 144 -10.87 -4.49 2.85
C VAL A 144 -9.61 -3.99 3.55
N ALA A 145 -8.64 -4.88 3.74
CA ALA A 145 -7.28 -4.51 4.16
C ALA A 145 -6.46 -4.16 2.91
N ASN A 146 -6.33 -2.86 2.64
CA ASN A 146 -5.63 -2.35 1.45
C ASN A 146 -4.11 -2.57 1.57
N PRO A 147 -3.43 -3.04 0.51
CA PRO A 147 -1.99 -3.29 0.51
C PRO A 147 -1.14 -2.07 0.86
N GLY A 148 0.06 -2.33 1.41
CA GLY A 148 1.06 -1.30 1.58
C GLY A 148 1.73 -0.91 0.26
N CYS A 149 2.28 0.30 0.20
CA CYS A 149 2.83 0.86 -1.05
C CYS A 149 3.95 -0.01 -1.67
N TYR A 150 4.92 -0.48 -0.89
CA TYR A 150 5.94 -1.40 -1.41
C TYR A 150 5.35 -2.76 -1.82
N ALA A 151 4.33 -3.24 -1.10
CA ALA A 151 3.66 -4.48 -1.46
C ALA A 151 2.92 -4.33 -2.79
N THR A 152 2.20 -3.22 -3.00
CA THR A 152 1.53 -2.91 -4.26
C THR A 152 2.51 -2.94 -5.43
N ALA A 153 3.61 -2.16 -5.36
CA ALA A 153 4.61 -2.13 -6.43
C ALA A 153 5.23 -3.51 -6.70
N THR A 154 5.57 -4.24 -5.64
CA THR A 154 6.22 -5.55 -5.76
C THR A 154 5.27 -6.61 -6.31
N LEU A 155 4.04 -6.67 -5.81
CA LEU A 155 3.05 -7.66 -6.20
C LEU A 155 2.57 -7.46 -7.64
N LEU A 156 2.32 -6.21 -8.07
CA LEU A 156 2.00 -5.92 -9.47
C LEU A 156 3.18 -6.26 -10.40
N GLY A 157 4.41 -6.03 -9.95
CA GLY A 157 5.59 -6.44 -10.74
C GLY A 157 5.77 -7.95 -10.84
N LEU A 158 5.41 -8.72 -9.80
CA LEU A 158 5.65 -10.17 -9.73
C LEU A 158 4.46 -11.03 -10.17
N ALA A 159 3.23 -10.53 -10.13
CA ALA A 159 2.04 -11.34 -10.38
C ALA A 159 2.09 -12.17 -11.67
N PRO A 160 2.44 -11.60 -12.85
CA PRO A 160 2.50 -12.38 -14.09
C PRO A 160 3.54 -13.51 -14.03
N LEU A 161 4.67 -13.28 -13.33
CA LEU A 161 5.75 -14.26 -13.25
C LEU A 161 5.43 -15.41 -12.27
N VAL A 162 4.85 -15.08 -11.12
CA VAL A 162 4.58 -16.05 -10.04
C VAL A 162 3.35 -16.90 -10.36
N ILE A 163 2.27 -16.28 -10.85
CA ILE A 163 1.01 -16.98 -11.19
C ILE A 163 1.22 -17.94 -12.36
N ASN A 164 2.07 -17.57 -13.32
CA ASN A 164 2.37 -18.42 -14.48
C ASN A 164 3.60 -19.35 -14.25
N HIS A 165 4.13 -19.42 -13.03
CA HIS A 165 5.28 -20.27 -12.68
C HIS A 165 6.49 -20.07 -13.60
N LEU A 166 6.85 -18.81 -13.93
CA LEU A 166 7.93 -18.48 -14.86
C LEU A 166 9.30 -18.30 -14.20
N ILE A 167 9.36 -18.18 -12.86
CA ILE A 167 10.57 -17.90 -12.11
C ILE A 167 10.86 -18.95 -11.05
N GLU A 168 12.15 -19.11 -10.72
CA GLU A 168 12.60 -19.93 -9.60
C GLU A 168 12.10 -19.30 -8.27
N PRO A 169 11.35 -20.05 -7.42
CA PRO A 169 10.64 -19.48 -6.27
C PRO A 169 11.54 -18.83 -5.20
N ASP A 170 12.78 -19.27 -5.07
CA ASP A 170 13.76 -18.80 -4.09
C ASP A 170 14.72 -17.73 -4.63
N SER A 171 14.53 -17.31 -5.88
CA SER A 171 15.43 -16.37 -6.56
C SER A 171 15.00 -14.91 -6.50
N ILE A 172 13.87 -14.58 -5.88
CA ILE A 172 13.28 -13.25 -5.90
C ILE A 172 14.10 -12.26 -5.07
N ILE A 173 14.58 -11.20 -5.72
CA ILE A 173 15.26 -10.07 -5.09
C ILE A 173 14.51 -8.79 -5.44
N VAL A 174 14.16 -8.00 -4.44
CA VAL A 174 13.53 -6.68 -4.60
C VAL A 174 14.41 -5.62 -3.95
N ASP A 175 14.86 -4.68 -4.76
CA ASP A 175 15.58 -3.48 -4.32
C ASP A 175 14.70 -2.25 -4.56
N ALA A 176 13.99 -1.81 -3.53
CA ALA A 176 12.97 -0.79 -3.62
C ALA A 176 13.45 0.57 -3.09
N LYS A 177 13.28 1.61 -3.89
CA LYS A 177 13.57 3.01 -3.56
C LYS A 177 12.26 3.76 -3.31
N SER A 178 12.17 4.53 -2.23
CA SER A 178 10.98 5.29 -1.87
C SER A 178 11.29 6.74 -1.55
N GLY A 179 10.39 7.61 -1.96
CA GLY A 179 10.32 8.98 -1.46
C GLY A 179 9.95 9.04 0.03
N LEU A 180 10.24 10.19 0.65
CA LEU A 180 10.14 10.41 2.10
C LEU A 180 8.71 10.39 2.64
N SER A 181 7.71 10.73 1.82
CA SER A 181 6.30 10.76 2.25
C SER A 181 5.78 9.41 2.73
N GLY A 182 6.38 8.30 2.26
CA GLY A 182 6.08 6.95 2.75
C GLY A 182 6.41 6.72 4.23
N ALA A 183 7.31 7.51 4.82
CA ALA A 183 7.63 7.46 6.25
C ALA A 183 6.59 8.18 7.13
N GLY A 184 5.61 8.87 6.54
CA GLY A 184 4.57 9.63 7.24
C GLY A 184 5.05 10.99 7.76
N LYS A 185 4.18 11.69 8.52
CA LYS A 185 4.43 13.05 9.03
C LYS A 185 5.34 13.12 10.26
N LYS A 186 5.57 11.99 10.93
CA LYS A 186 6.41 12.00 12.15
C LYS A 186 7.84 12.39 11.79
N LEU A 187 8.35 13.41 12.46
CA LEU A 187 9.73 13.86 12.27
C LEU A 187 10.71 12.80 12.79
N THR A 188 11.67 12.44 11.97
CA THR A 188 12.75 11.52 12.30
C THR A 188 14.07 12.06 11.77
N THR A 189 15.19 11.58 12.29
CA THR A 189 16.51 11.95 11.77
C THR A 189 16.60 11.67 10.25
N ASN A 190 16.07 10.53 9.80
CA ASN A 190 16.14 10.10 8.41
C ASN A 190 15.25 10.92 7.47
N SER A 191 14.26 11.67 7.99
CA SER A 191 13.39 12.57 7.22
C SER A 191 13.77 14.04 7.35
N HIS A 192 14.82 14.36 8.13
CA HIS A 192 15.31 15.72 8.27
C HIS A 192 15.99 16.18 6.98
N TYR A 193 15.62 17.36 6.47
CA TYR A 193 16.06 17.86 5.17
C TYR A 193 17.58 17.83 5.00
N ALA A 194 18.34 18.41 5.94
CA ALA A 194 19.80 18.46 5.84
C ALA A 194 20.49 17.09 5.94
N TYR A 195 19.78 16.05 6.40
CA TYR A 195 20.31 14.69 6.46
C TYR A 195 20.02 13.89 5.19
N ILE A 196 18.83 14.06 4.60
CA ILE A 196 18.41 13.27 3.44
C ILE A 196 18.67 13.96 2.10
N ASN A 197 18.84 15.28 2.08
CA ASN A 197 19.17 15.99 0.85
C ASN A 197 20.50 15.48 0.30
N GLU A 198 20.53 15.15 -1.01
CA GLU A 198 21.71 14.57 -1.69
C GLU A 198 22.21 13.24 -1.07
N ASN A 199 21.33 12.51 -0.37
CA ASN A 199 21.67 11.27 0.33
C ASN A 199 20.69 10.14 -0.02
N MET A 200 21.18 8.91 -0.07
CA MET A 200 20.40 7.69 -0.21
C MET A 200 20.69 6.78 0.99
N LEU A 201 19.63 6.33 1.67
CA LEU A 201 19.78 5.60 2.93
C LEU A 201 19.04 4.25 2.87
N PRO A 202 19.76 3.10 2.80
CA PRO A 202 19.16 1.79 3.03
C PRO A 202 18.64 1.70 4.48
N TYR A 203 17.42 1.19 4.66
CA TYR A 203 16.82 1.01 5.96
C TYR A 203 16.00 -0.27 6.02
N LYS A 204 15.86 -0.86 7.21
CA LYS A 204 15.07 -2.08 7.44
C LYS A 204 15.33 -3.20 6.42
N VAL A 205 16.58 -3.36 5.95
CA VAL A 205 16.96 -4.42 5.01
C VAL A 205 16.57 -5.78 5.59
N ASN A 206 15.74 -6.56 4.88
CA ASN A 206 15.16 -7.82 5.33
C ASN A 206 14.36 -7.75 6.65
N GLN A 207 13.97 -6.55 7.09
CA GLN A 207 13.25 -6.30 8.33
C GLN A 207 12.03 -5.38 8.12
N HIS A 208 11.64 -5.13 6.88
CA HIS A 208 10.52 -4.25 6.57
C HIS A 208 9.18 -4.97 6.77
N GLN A 209 8.22 -4.30 7.41
CA GLN A 209 6.90 -4.85 7.74
C GLN A 209 6.05 -5.28 6.53
N HIS A 210 6.40 -4.87 5.31
CA HIS A 210 5.73 -5.34 4.10
C HIS A 210 6.25 -6.71 3.60
N ILE A 211 7.35 -7.23 4.13
CA ILE A 211 7.87 -8.55 3.72
C ILE A 211 6.85 -9.66 3.97
N PRO A 212 6.29 -9.84 5.19
CA PRO A 212 5.32 -10.91 5.42
C PRO A 212 4.04 -10.74 4.61
N GLU A 213 3.63 -9.50 4.33
CA GLU A 213 2.50 -9.16 3.48
C GLU A 213 2.72 -9.63 2.04
N ILE A 214 3.89 -9.31 1.47
CA ILE A 214 4.29 -9.74 0.13
C ILE A 214 4.39 -11.27 0.07
N CYS A 215 5.11 -11.89 1.00
CA CYS A 215 5.26 -13.35 1.06
C CYS A 215 3.92 -14.07 1.20
N GLN A 216 3.00 -13.56 2.02
CA GLN A 216 1.66 -14.11 2.19
C GLN A 216 0.92 -14.17 0.84
N GLN A 217 0.96 -13.08 0.06
CA GLN A 217 0.28 -13.02 -1.22
C GLN A 217 0.98 -13.86 -2.30
N LEU A 218 2.30 -13.82 -2.37
CA LEU A 218 3.06 -14.66 -3.31
C LEU A 218 2.84 -16.14 -3.06
N HIS A 219 2.80 -16.55 -1.79
CA HIS A 219 2.52 -17.94 -1.39
C HIS A 219 1.11 -18.40 -1.79
N GLN A 220 0.10 -17.51 -1.75
CA GLN A 220 -1.24 -17.82 -2.26
C GLN A 220 -1.26 -18.06 -3.78
N TRP A 221 -0.42 -17.35 -4.54
CA TRP A 221 -0.31 -17.54 -5.98
C TRP A 221 0.55 -18.73 -6.38
N ASN A 222 1.61 -19.01 -5.60
CA ASN A 222 2.49 -20.15 -5.77
C ASN A 222 3.06 -20.56 -4.41
N ASP A 223 2.64 -21.70 -3.90
CA ASP A 223 2.98 -22.24 -2.58
C ASP A 223 4.48 -22.52 -2.40
N GLN A 224 5.23 -22.62 -3.48
CA GLN A 224 6.69 -22.77 -3.44
C GLN A 224 7.41 -21.47 -3.09
N VAL A 225 6.78 -20.29 -3.27
CA VAL A 225 7.36 -19.01 -2.90
C VAL A 225 7.12 -18.75 -1.41
N THR A 226 8.17 -18.86 -0.61
CA THR A 226 8.11 -18.72 0.86
C THR A 226 8.87 -17.52 1.39
N SER A 227 9.76 -16.96 0.61
CA SER A 227 10.63 -15.84 1.01
C SER A 227 11.13 -15.03 -0.19
N LEU A 228 11.65 -13.84 0.10
CA LEU A 228 12.36 -13.02 -0.88
C LEU A 228 13.45 -12.21 -0.18
N GLN A 229 14.48 -11.82 -0.94
CA GLN A 229 15.42 -10.78 -0.50
C GLN A 229 14.77 -9.42 -0.71
N PHE A 230 14.73 -8.57 0.34
CA PHE A 230 14.05 -7.28 0.27
C PHE A 230 14.91 -6.16 0.85
N THR A 231 15.26 -5.21 0.01
CA THR A 231 16.00 -4.01 0.39
C THR A 231 15.14 -2.79 0.17
N THR A 232 15.04 -1.92 1.18
CA THR A 232 14.37 -0.63 1.08
C THR A 232 15.39 0.49 1.23
N THR A 233 15.27 1.53 0.38
CA THR A 233 16.15 2.69 0.39
C THR A 233 15.31 3.97 0.33
N LEU A 234 15.53 4.88 1.28
CA LEU A 234 15.02 6.24 1.18
C LEU A 234 15.88 7.04 0.19
N VAL A 235 15.22 7.78 -0.68
CA VAL A 235 15.88 8.65 -1.66
C VAL A 235 15.38 10.08 -1.50
N PRO A 236 16.17 11.12 -1.92
CA PRO A 236 15.85 12.53 -1.68
C PRO A 236 14.77 13.05 -2.65
N MET A 237 13.62 12.37 -2.66
CA MET A 237 12.42 12.81 -3.37
C MET A 237 11.21 12.73 -2.42
N THR A 238 10.16 13.49 -2.70
CA THR A 238 9.00 13.54 -1.82
C THR A 238 8.13 12.29 -2.00
N ARG A 239 7.78 11.94 -3.23
CA ARG A 239 6.82 10.88 -3.58
C ARG A 239 7.40 9.87 -4.53
N GLY A 240 6.80 8.70 -4.52
CA GLY A 240 6.96 7.63 -5.47
C GLY A 240 7.82 6.46 -4.96
N ILE A 241 7.63 5.32 -5.58
CA ILE A 241 8.39 4.10 -5.38
C ILE A 241 8.87 3.58 -6.72
N LEU A 242 10.13 3.16 -6.78
CA LEU A 242 10.67 2.27 -7.79
C LEU A 242 11.06 0.96 -7.11
N ALA A 243 10.38 -0.12 -7.43
CA ALA A 243 10.78 -1.47 -7.07
C ALA A 243 11.55 -2.10 -8.24
N SER A 244 12.86 -2.27 -8.07
CA SER A 244 13.71 -3.03 -8.98
C SER A 244 13.68 -4.50 -8.55
N ILE A 245 13.03 -5.33 -9.36
CA ILE A 245 12.76 -6.73 -9.05
C ILE A 245 13.62 -7.60 -9.96
N TYR A 246 14.29 -8.59 -9.39
CA TYR A 246 15.10 -9.56 -10.11
C TYR A 246 14.66 -10.98 -9.72
N ALA A 247 14.60 -11.87 -10.70
CA ALA A 247 14.34 -13.29 -10.46
C ALA A 247 14.97 -14.14 -11.57
N LYS A 248 15.32 -15.38 -11.26
CA LYS A 248 15.80 -16.35 -12.26
C LYS A 248 14.61 -16.93 -13.03
N ALA A 249 14.71 -16.97 -14.35
CA ALA A 249 13.73 -17.67 -15.16
C ALA A 249 13.91 -19.21 -14.99
N ILE A 250 12.79 -19.95 -14.92
CA ILE A 250 12.84 -21.43 -14.89
C ILE A 250 13.37 -21.99 -16.21
N LYS A 251 13.07 -21.32 -17.31
CA LYS A 251 13.53 -21.70 -18.67
C LYS A 251 14.04 -20.45 -19.39
N PRO A 252 14.99 -20.62 -20.32
CA PRO A 252 15.37 -19.53 -21.21
C PRO A 252 14.14 -18.91 -21.89
N THR A 253 14.13 -17.59 -22.00
CA THR A 253 13.04 -16.79 -22.56
C THR A 253 13.62 -15.59 -23.33
N SER A 254 12.79 -14.63 -23.67
CA SER A 254 13.23 -13.33 -24.22
C SER A 254 12.47 -12.17 -23.58
N THR A 255 12.95 -10.96 -23.77
CA THR A 255 12.24 -9.76 -23.31
C THR A 255 10.86 -9.64 -23.96
N GLU A 256 10.77 -9.92 -25.25
CA GLU A 256 9.53 -9.83 -26.02
C GLU A 256 8.47 -10.84 -25.54
N GLN A 257 8.89 -12.08 -25.26
CA GLN A 257 7.99 -13.12 -24.71
C GLN A 257 7.46 -12.72 -23.32
N LEU A 258 8.31 -12.16 -22.47
CA LEU A 258 7.89 -11.68 -21.16
C LEU A 258 6.95 -10.46 -21.27
N GLN A 259 7.23 -9.53 -22.16
CA GLN A 259 6.35 -8.39 -22.43
C GLN A 259 4.96 -8.85 -22.91
N GLU A 260 4.88 -9.86 -23.78
CA GLU A 260 3.62 -10.46 -24.22
C GLU A 260 2.84 -11.07 -23.03
N VAL A 261 3.52 -11.78 -22.11
CA VAL A 261 2.92 -12.31 -20.89
C VAL A 261 2.33 -11.19 -20.05
N TYR A 262 3.07 -10.11 -19.82
CA TYR A 262 2.60 -8.98 -19.03
C TYR A 262 1.45 -8.22 -19.70
N GLN A 263 1.52 -7.97 -20.99
CA GLN A 263 0.44 -7.33 -21.74
C GLN A 263 -0.84 -8.15 -21.70
N THR A 264 -0.73 -9.46 -21.92
CA THR A 264 -1.88 -10.36 -21.85
C THR A 264 -2.49 -10.40 -20.47
N PHE A 265 -1.64 -10.48 -19.44
CA PHE A 265 -2.09 -10.53 -18.03
C PHE A 265 -2.81 -9.24 -17.62
N TYR A 266 -2.33 -8.07 -18.04
CA TYR A 266 -2.86 -6.76 -17.63
C TYR A 266 -3.82 -6.14 -18.66
N THR A 267 -4.30 -6.88 -19.66
CA THR A 267 -5.20 -6.35 -20.72
C THR A 267 -6.44 -5.65 -20.16
N ASP A 268 -7.07 -6.21 -19.12
CA ASP A 268 -8.28 -5.67 -18.50
C ASP A 268 -8.00 -4.85 -17.20
N HIS A 269 -6.75 -4.44 -16.99
CA HIS A 269 -6.31 -3.71 -15.81
C HIS A 269 -5.87 -2.28 -16.18
N PRO A 270 -6.79 -1.32 -16.28
CA PRO A 270 -6.54 0.00 -16.89
C PRO A 270 -5.52 0.85 -16.12
N TRP A 271 -5.21 0.51 -14.87
CA TRP A 271 -4.28 1.25 -14.04
C TRP A 271 -2.86 0.66 -14.05
N VAL A 272 -2.63 -0.44 -14.77
CA VAL A 272 -1.31 -1.05 -14.92
C VAL A 272 -0.83 -0.89 -16.36
N CYS A 273 0.23 -0.11 -16.55
CA CYS A 273 0.80 0.17 -17.86
C CYS A 273 2.08 -0.63 -18.09
N VAL A 274 2.13 -1.43 -19.14
CA VAL A 274 3.31 -2.22 -19.53
C VAL A 274 4.07 -1.50 -20.64
N TYR A 275 5.33 -1.11 -20.36
CA TYR A 275 6.21 -0.46 -21.32
C TYR A 275 6.82 -1.50 -22.28
N LEU A 276 6.72 -1.26 -23.58
CA LEU A 276 7.34 -2.08 -24.61
C LEU A 276 8.72 -1.55 -25.02
N ASP A 277 8.97 -0.28 -24.79
CA ASP A 277 10.26 0.35 -25.06
C ASP A 277 10.69 1.17 -23.84
N GLY A 278 11.94 0.97 -23.43
CA GLY A 278 12.52 1.63 -22.27
C GLY A 278 11.95 1.16 -20.92
N PHE A 279 12.11 2.01 -19.91
CA PHE A 279 11.67 1.74 -18.54
C PHE A 279 10.90 2.93 -17.96
N PRO A 280 9.93 2.64 -17.08
CA PRO A 280 9.13 3.68 -16.44
C PRO A 280 9.96 4.53 -15.47
N SER A 281 9.48 5.74 -15.23
CA SER A 281 10.04 6.62 -14.22
C SER A 281 8.98 7.04 -13.20
N VAL A 282 9.41 7.24 -11.96
CA VAL A 282 8.54 7.68 -10.85
C VAL A 282 7.77 8.97 -11.20
N LYS A 283 8.38 9.86 -12.00
CA LYS A 283 7.76 11.12 -12.41
C LYS A 283 6.47 10.93 -13.22
N ASN A 284 6.39 9.84 -13.99
CA ASN A 284 5.26 9.61 -14.89
C ASN A 284 3.98 9.21 -14.12
N VAL A 285 4.14 8.57 -12.97
CA VAL A 285 3.03 8.05 -12.15
C VAL A 285 2.72 8.92 -10.92
N SER A 286 3.54 9.93 -10.63
CA SER A 286 3.34 10.82 -9.48
C SER A 286 1.96 11.47 -9.51
N HIS A 287 1.28 11.44 -8.35
CA HIS A 287 -0.09 11.95 -8.14
C HIS A 287 -1.17 11.17 -8.90
N SER A 288 -0.89 9.94 -9.29
CA SER A 288 -1.84 9.05 -9.93
C SER A 288 -1.85 7.66 -9.28
N ASN A 289 -2.87 6.87 -9.57
CA ASN A 289 -2.97 5.47 -9.16
C ASN A 289 -2.44 4.50 -10.22
N TYR A 290 -1.71 4.97 -11.22
CA TYR A 290 -1.05 4.11 -12.18
C TYR A 290 0.12 3.35 -11.58
N CYS A 291 0.28 2.10 -12.02
CA CYS A 291 1.50 1.32 -11.88
C CYS A 291 2.12 1.12 -13.26
N ASP A 292 3.31 1.66 -13.48
CA ASP A 292 4.03 1.48 -14.74
C ASP A 292 5.09 0.38 -14.58
N LEU A 293 5.12 -0.56 -15.52
CA LEU A 293 5.99 -1.73 -15.51
C LEU A 293 6.91 -1.73 -16.75
N GLY A 294 8.19 -1.97 -16.52
CA GLY A 294 9.18 -2.20 -17.58
C GLY A 294 9.90 -3.52 -17.36
N ILE A 295 10.03 -4.35 -18.39
CA ILE A 295 10.54 -5.71 -18.30
C ILE A 295 11.79 -5.86 -19.19
N SER A 296 12.77 -6.61 -18.71
CA SER A 296 13.94 -7.02 -19.48
C SER A 296 14.43 -8.40 -19.07
N TYR A 297 15.02 -9.13 -19.99
CA TYR A 297 15.65 -10.41 -19.73
C TYR A 297 17.14 -10.37 -20.09
N ASN A 298 17.97 -10.84 -19.17
CA ASN A 298 19.40 -11.02 -19.39
C ASN A 298 19.70 -12.49 -19.65
N GLU A 299 19.92 -12.84 -20.90
CA GLU A 299 20.21 -14.20 -21.34
C GLU A 299 21.49 -14.76 -20.69
N ALA A 300 22.54 -13.96 -20.57
CA ALA A 300 23.82 -14.41 -20.02
C ALA A 300 23.72 -14.88 -18.56
N THR A 301 22.77 -14.30 -17.80
CA THR A 301 22.58 -14.64 -16.37
C THR A 301 21.27 -15.37 -16.11
N ASN A 302 20.47 -15.64 -17.13
CA ASN A 302 19.10 -16.19 -17.02
C ASN A 302 18.24 -15.40 -16.01
N THR A 303 18.34 -14.06 -16.02
CA THR A 303 17.69 -13.20 -15.03
C THR A 303 16.67 -12.29 -15.67
N ILE A 304 15.46 -12.31 -15.16
CA ILE A 304 14.39 -11.36 -15.46
C ILE A 304 14.57 -10.14 -14.56
N PHE A 305 14.45 -8.96 -15.13
CA PHE A 305 14.33 -7.69 -14.43
C PHE A 305 12.94 -7.12 -14.66
N VAL A 306 12.30 -6.65 -13.59
CA VAL A 306 11.07 -5.86 -13.65
C VAL A 306 11.26 -4.58 -12.87
N GLY A 307 11.13 -3.44 -13.55
CA GLY A 307 11.00 -2.13 -12.92
C GLY A 307 9.53 -1.81 -12.72
N SER A 308 9.08 -1.75 -11.47
CA SER A 308 7.71 -1.39 -11.11
C SER A 308 7.68 -0.04 -10.40
N VAL A 309 6.86 0.90 -10.89
CA VAL A 309 6.81 2.29 -10.40
C VAL A 309 5.40 2.68 -10.04
N ILE A 310 5.23 3.28 -8.85
CA ILE A 310 3.94 3.82 -8.36
C ILE A 310 4.14 5.15 -7.64
N ASP A 311 3.07 5.91 -7.43
CA ASP A 311 3.00 6.91 -6.35
C ASP A 311 2.73 6.19 -5.02
N ASN A 312 3.51 6.50 -3.99
CA ASN A 312 3.42 5.79 -2.71
C ASN A 312 2.29 6.27 -1.78
N LEU A 313 1.48 7.24 -2.21
CA LEU A 313 0.39 7.83 -1.43
C LEU A 313 -0.99 7.72 -2.12
N VAL A 314 -1.03 7.41 -3.43
CA VAL A 314 -2.27 7.23 -4.19
C VAL A 314 -2.62 5.77 -4.38
#